data_7055ca32f3e64dd4e0084e55b2fb50c8
#
_entry.id   7055ca32f3e64dd4e0084e55b2fb50c8
#
_cell.length_a   1.000
_cell.length_b   1.000
_cell.length_c   1.000
_cell.angle_alpha   90.00
_cell.angle_beta   90.00
_cell.angle_gamma   90.00
#
_symmetry.space_group_name_H-M   'P 1'
#
loop_
_entity.id
_entity.type
_entity.pdbx_description
1 polymer ?
#
loop_
_entity_poly.entity_id
_entity_poly.type
_entity_poly.pdbx_seq_one_letter_code
_entity_poly.pdbx_strand_id
1 'polypeptide(L)'
;MKITFIGATHEVTGSCYYLEAAGRKFLVDYGMEQGPDYYENKELPVAPGDLDFVLLTHAHMDHSGNLPALYAKGYQGPIYATEATCNLCDIMLRDSAHIQMFEAEWRNRKGRREGKPEFIPAYTMEDAMGVLRNFVRCPYDKIIKPAEGIEVRFVDAGHLLGSSSIEIWLTEDDKKEKIVFSGDIGNLNQPLIKDPVYIKEADYVVMESTYGDRSHGERPDYPVMLAEIIQKTFDRGGNLVIPSFAVGRTQEMLYFIRQIKEQGRVHGHDGFTVYVDSPLANEATTIFSENAYTCYDEEAMDLLNKGINPLSFPGLKTSVTTDDSRAINFDEDCKVIISASGMCDAGRIKHHLKHNLWDPRNTILFVGYQAIGTPGRALLEGATEMKLFGETVQVAAEISRMPGISGHADVNGLLNWARAFETKPKHVFVTHGDDTVTEVFAQRLKEELGYDATAPFSGTEYDLLENKCIHEAVGIRIVKATASPKTTKAARAYEKLLAMGRRLMTIIRKNEGCPNKDLDRFARDIQSLCDKWDRTDI
;
A
#
# COMPACT_ATOMS: atom_id res chain seq x y z
N MET A 1 20.11 -6.53 -19.68
CA MET A 1 19.20 -6.45 -18.50
C MET A 1 19.25 -5.04 -17.94
N LYS A 2 18.11 -4.38 -17.80
CA LYS A 2 18.07 -2.98 -17.34
C LYS A 2 16.98 -2.78 -16.29
N ILE A 3 17.25 -1.95 -15.27
CA ILE A 3 16.26 -1.43 -14.34
C ILE A 3 16.14 0.08 -14.50
N THR A 4 14.92 0.60 -14.41
CA THR A 4 14.61 2.04 -14.37
C THR A 4 13.76 2.32 -13.13
N PHE A 5 14.18 3.27 -12.32
CA PHE A 5 13.46 3.69 -11.10
C PHE A 5 12.41 4.73 -11.49
N ILE A 6 11.14 4.50 -11.17
CA ILE A 6 10.02 5.38 -11.56
C ILE A 6 9.43 6.10 -10.36
N GLY A 7 9.17 5.39 -9.26
CA GLY A 7 8.55 5.96 -8.07
C GLY A 7 9.13 5.44 -6.77
N ALA A 8 8.68 5.97 -5.65
CA ALA A 8 9.26 5.81 -4.31
C ALA A 8 10.77 6.13 -4.28
N THR A 9 11.18 7.12 -5.04
CA THR A 9 12.57 7.60 -5.16
C THR A 9 12.70 8.92 -4.42
N HIS A 10 13.43 8.94 -3.29
CA HIS A 10 13.46 10.08 -2.35
C HIS A 10 12.08 10.45 -1.77
N GLU A 11 11.14 9.52 -1.85
CA GLU A 11 9.77 9.59 -1.33
C GLU A 11 9.34 8.23 -0.79
N VAL A 12 8.44 8.22 0.20
CA VAL A 12 7.98 6.97 0.85
C VAL A 12 6.94 6.24 0.01
N THR A 13 6.21 6.93 -0.88
CA THR A 13 5.04 6.35 -1.57
C THR A 13 5.21 6.29 -3.08
N GLY A 14 4.36 5.50 -3.75
CA GLY A 14 4.34 5.40 -5.20
C GLY A 14 5.33 4.40 -5.80
N SER A 15 5.65 3.32 -5.07
CA SER A 15 6.62 2.31 -5.51
C SER A 15 6.36 1.80 -6.91
N CYS A 16 7.36 1.96 -7.79
CA CYS A 16 7.29 1.50 -9.17
C CYS A 16 8.70 1.34 -9.75
N TYR A 17 9.03 0.11 -10.16
CA TYR A 17 10.32 -0.22 -10.76
C TYR A 17 10.07 -0.92 -12.09
N TYR A 18 10.66 -0.40 -13.16
CA TYR A 18 10.54 -0.96 -14.49
C TYR A 18 11.79 -1.75 -14.87
N LEU A 19 11.61 -2.98 -15.36
CA LEU A 19 12.69 -3.86 -15.79
C LEU A 19 12.53 -4.30 -17.24
N GLU A 20 13.67 -4.37 -17.92
CA GLU A 20 13.83 -5.01 -19.22
C GLU A 20 14.86 -6.14 -19.11
N ALA A 21 14.43 -7.39 -19.30
CA ALA A 21 15.31 -8.57 -19.27
C ALA A 21 14.71 -9.73 -20.05
N ALA A 22 15.57 -10.55 -20.66
CA ALA A 22 15.18 -11.72 -21.46
C ALA A 22 14.11 -11.39 -22.53
N GLY A 23 14.20 -10.21 -23.14
CA GLY A 23 13.22 -9.71 -24.12
C GLY A 23 11.85 -9.37 -23.54
N ARG A 24 11.70 -9.29 -22.22
CA ARG A 24 10.46 -8.95 -21.50
C ARG A 24 10.55 -7.60 -20.83
N LYS A 25 9.38 -6.97 -20.68
CA LYS A 25 9.16 -5.68 -20.03
C LYS A 25 8.16 -5.85 -18.90
N PHE A 26 8.58 -5.58 -17.68
CA PHE A 26 7.72 -5.83 -16.52
C PHE A 26 7.95 -4.82 -15.41
N LEU A 27 7.02 -4.78 -14.47
CA LEU A 27 7.09 -3.93 -13.29
C LEU A 27 7.25 -4.76 -12.02
N VAL A 28 7.91 -4.18 -11.04
CA VAL A 28 7.76 -4.53 -9.63
C VAL A 28 7.04 -3.36 -8.98
N ASP A 29 5.86 -3.63 -8.43
CA ASP A 29 4.90 -2.67 -7.88
C ASP A 29 4.40 -1.61 -8.89
N TYR A 30 3.24 -1.04 -8.60
CA TYR A 30 2.70 0.14 -9.28
C TYR A 30 1.79 0.89 -8.29
N GLY A 31 2.44 1.61 -7.40
CA GLY A 31 1.84 2.25 -6.26
C GLY A 31 1.23 3.61 -6.54
N MET A 32 0.38 4.05 -5.63
CA MET A 32 -0.21 5.39 -5.62
C MET A 32 0.66 6.30 -4.76
N GLU A 33 0.98 7.47 -5.29
CA GLU A 33 1.59 8.55 -4.52
C GLU A 33 0.61 9.09 -3.49
N GLN A 34 1.05 9.27 -2.26
CA GLN A 34 0.26 9.77 -1.14
C GLN A 34 1.05 10.82 -0.37
N GLY A 35 0.39 11.91 0.00
CA GLY A 35 1.04 13.00 0.73
C GLY A 35 1.54 14.13 -0.16
N PRO A 36 2.52 14.91 0.30
CA PRO A 36 3.12 15.97 -0.50
C PRO A 36 4.15 15.37 -1.47
N ASP A 37 3.92 15.51 -2.76
CA ASP A 37 4.91 15.19 -3.79
C ASP A 37 6.03 16.24 -3.75
N TYR A 38 7.26 15.79 -3.51
CA TYR A 38 8.43 16.67 -3.46
C TYR A 38 9.17 16.73 -4.79
N TYR A 39 9.15 15.63 -5.56
CA TYR A 39 9.83 15.48 -6.84
C TYR A 39 8.87 15.03 -7.95
N GLU A 40 9.19 15.42 -9.18
CA GLU A 40 8.48 14.93 -10.35
C GLU A 40 8.88 13.49 -10.66
N ASN A 41 7.91 12.58 -10.64
CA ASN A 41 8.13 11.20 -11.07
C ASN A 41 7.97 11.08 -12.59
N LYS A 42 8.86 10.30 -13.22
CA LYS A 42 8.81 10.03 -14.65
C LYS A 42 7.66 9.08 -14.98
N GLU A 43 7.10 9.27 -16.16
CA GLU A 43 6.15 8.30 -16.72
C GLU A 43 6.88 7.00 -17.09
N LEU A 44 6.10 5.92 -17.19
CA LEU A 44 6.62 4.64 -17.68
C LEU A 44 7.26 4.83 -19.07
N PRO A 45 8.45 4.25 -19.33
CA PRO A 45 9.13 4.39 -20.62
C PRO A 45 8.44 3.64 -21.75
N VAL A 46 7.40 2.87 -21.44
CA VAL A 46 6.62 2.07 -22.38
C VAL A 46 5.12 2.26 -22.17
N ALA A 47 4.34 2.00 -23.20
CA ALA A 47 2.89 1.97 -23.02
C ALA A 47 2.48 0.81 -22.10
N PRO A 48 1.49 0.99 -21.20
CA PRO A 48 1.04 -0.08 -20.30
C PRO A 48 0.66 -1.39 -21.02
N GLY A 49 0.12 -1.32 -22.24
CA GLY A 49 -0.20 -2.50 -23.05
C GLY A 49 1.01 -3.27 -23.58
N ASP A 50 2.22 -2.70 -23.50
CA ASP A 50 3.47 -3.34 -23.91
C ASP A 50 4.17 -4.08 -22.76
N LEU A 51 3.65 -3.95 -21.52
CA LEU A 51 4.15 -4.68 -20.37
C LEU A 51 3.71 -6.16 -20.44
N ASP A 52 4.65 -7.06 -20.17
CA ASP A 52 4.38 -8.50 -20.18
C ASP A 52 3.70 -8.96 -18.88
N PHE A 53 4.15 -8.47 -17.71
CA PHE A 53 3.58 -8.80 -16.40
C PHE A 53 3.95 -7.76 -15.33
N VAL A 54 3.33 -7.89 -14.16
CA VAL A 54 3.67 -7.14 -12.94
C VAL A 54 3.93 -8.13 -11.82
N LEU A 55 4.93 -7.87 -10.98
CA LEU A 55 5.19 -8.54 -9.72
C LEU A 55 4.79 -7.57 -8.60
N LEU A 56 3.99 -8.01 -7.65
CA LEU A 56 3.49 -7.16 -6.57
C LEU A 56 4.00 -7.65 -5.22
N THR A 57 4.68 -6.79 -4.48
CA THR A 57 5.26 -7.12 -3.17
C THR A 57 4.19 -7.30 -2.10
N HIS A 58 3.25 -6.36 -2.00
CA HIS A 58 2.16 -6.40 -1.04
C HIS A 58 1.00 -5.45 -1.41
N ALA A 59 -0.06 -5.48 -0.59
CA ALA A 59 -1.33 -4.87 -0.95
C ALA A 59 -1.46 -3.37 -0.60
N HIS A 60 -0.53 -2.75 0.15
CA HIS A 60 -0.65 -1.33 0.48
C HIS A 60 -0.80 -0.46 -0.76
N MET A 61 -1.52 0.65 -0.62
CA MET A 61 -1.90 1.52 -1.74
C MET A 61 -0.72 2.17 -2.45
N ASP A 62 0.36 2.41 -1.73
CA ASP A 62 1.63 2.95 -2.26
C ASP A 62 2.47 1.90 -3.03
N HIS A 63 2.01 0.64 -3.08
CA HIS A 63 2.57 -0.44 -3.91
C HIS A 63 1.59 -0.95 -4.97
N SER A 64 0.29 -0.97 -4.68
CA SER A 64 -0.74 -1.57 -5.54
C SER A 64 -1.74 -0.56 -6.13
N GLY A 65 -1.84 0.63 -5.53
CA GLY A 65 -2.98 1.52 -5.70
C GLY A 65 -3.22 2.08 -7.10
N ASN A 66 -2.21 2.07 -7.97
CA ASN A 66 -2.32 2.50 -9.36
C ASN A 66 -2.53 1.35 -10.36
N LEU A 67 -2.59 0.09 -9.92
CA LEU A 67 -2.86 -1.04 -10.81
C LEU A 67 -4.17 -0.88 -11.61
N PRO A 68 -5.28 -0.36 -11.04
CA PRO A 68 -6.48 -0.09 -11.84
C PRO A 68 -6.26 1.00 -12.89
N ALA A 69 -5.43 2.01 -12.62
CA ALA A 69 -5.09 3.03 -13.59
C ALA A 69 -4.20 2.46 -14.73
N LEU A 70 -3.33 1.50 -14.41
CA LEU A 70 -2.55 0.76 -15.41
C LEU A 70 -3.47 -0.02 -16.35
N TYR A 71 -4.48 -0.71 -15.78
CA TYR A 71 -5.50 -1.42 -16.55
C TYR A 71 -6.30 -0.47 -17.44
N ALA A 72 -6.77 0.66 -16.89
CA ALA A 72 -7.50 1.69 -17.66
C ALA A 72 -6.68 2.22 -18.86
N LYS A 73 -5.35 2.22 -18.76
CA LYS A 73 -4.41 2.62 -19.81
C LYS A 73 -4.01 1.47 -20.75
N GLY A 74 -4.67 0.31 -20.65
CA GLY A 74 -4.56 -0.79 -21.61
C GLY A 74 -3.72 -1.99 -21.17
N TYR A 75 -3.23 -2.03 -19.94
CA TYR A 75 -2.57 -3.22 -19.40
C TYR A 75 -3.55 -4.40 -19.29
N GLN A 76 -3.12 -5.59 -19.70
CA GLN A 76 -3.93 -6.81 -19.65
C GLN A 76 -3.09 -8.04 -19.26
N GLY A 77 -1.82 -7.83 -18.91
CA GLY A 77 -0.92 -8.90 -18.50
C GLY A 77 -1.25 -9.44 -17.11
N PRO A 78 -0.64 -10.56 -16.69
CA PRO A 78 -0.80 -11.13 -15.36
C PRO A 78 -0.10 -10.27 -14.29
N ILE A 79 -0.69 -10.26 -13.08
CA ILE A 79 -0.12 -9.65 -11.88
C ILE A 79 0.14 -10.77 -10.88
N TYR A 80 1.40 -11.09 -10.64
CA TYR A 80 1.81 -12.14 -9.72
C TYR A 80 1.97 -11.58 -8.32
N ALA A 81 1.30 -12.18 -7.35
CA ALA A 81 1.38 -11.82 -5.94
C ALA A 81 1.08 -13.03 -5.05
N THR A 82 1.38 -12.95 -3.77
CA THR A 82 0.97 -13.98 -2.81
C THR A 82 -0.55 -14.06 -2.73
N GLU A 83 -1.09 -15.19 -2.29
CA GLU A 83 -2.54 -15.38 -2.19
C GLU A 83 -3.19 -14.34 -1.28
N ALA A 84 -2.60 -14.09 -0.10
CA ALA A 84 -3.14 -13.12 0.84
C ALA A 84 -3.07 -11.68 0.30
N THR A 85 -2.00 -11.31 -0.42
CA THR A 85 -1.89 -10.03 -1.13
C THR A 85 -2.99 -9.89 -2.19
N CYS A 86 -3.26 -10.94 -2.98
CA CYS A 86 -4.37 -10.92 -3.95
C CYS A 86 -5.72 -10.68 -3.27
N ASN A 87 -5.97 -11.36 -2.15
CA ASN A 87 -7.22 -11.23 -1.40
C ASN A 87 -7.38 -9.83 -0.80
N LEU A 88 -6.32 -9.25 -0.23
CA LEU A 88 -6.32 -7.87 0.27
C LEU A 88 -6.49 -6.84 -0.84
N CYS A 89 -5.82 -7.01 -1.98
CA CYS A 89 -5.99 -6.13 -3.15
C CYS A 89 -7.44 -6.12 -3.65
N ASP A 90 -8.16 -7.25 -3.58
CA ASP A 90 -9.57 -7.29 -3.98
C ASP A 90 -10.41 -6.28 -3.21
N ILE A 91 -10.29 -6.24 -1.89
CA ILE A 91 -11.04 -5.30 -1.06
C ILE A 91 -10.50 -3.86 -1.14
N MET A 92 -9.17 -3.69 -1.13
CA MET A 92 -8.54 -2.37 -1.06
C MET A 92 -8.69 -1.58 -2.36
N LEU A 93 -8.51 -2.21 -3.52
CA LEU A 93 -8.65 -1.53 -4.81
C LEU A 93 -10.11 -1.17 -5.12
N ARG A 94 -11.07 -1.99 -4.70
CA ARG A 94 -12.50 -1.66 -4.79
C ARG A 94 -12.88 -0.50 -3.87
N ASP A 95 -12.40 -0.51 -2.62
CA ASP A 95 -12.65 0.59 -1.67
C ASP A 95 -12.05 1.91 -2.18
N SER A 96 -10.81 1.87 -2.66
CA SER A 96 -10.15 3.04 -3.25
C SER A 96 -10.89 3.59 -4.47
N ALA A 97 -11.37 2.72 -5.38
CA ALA A 97 -12.18 3.14 -6.52
C ALA A 97 -13.48 3.80 -6.07
N HIS A 98 -14.14 3.23 -5.06
CA HIS A 98 -15.36 3.78 -4.48
C HIS A 98 -15.12 5.19 -3.89
N ILE A 99 -14.06 5.36 -3.10
CA ILE A 99 -13.70 6.65 -2.50
C ILE A 99 -13.41 7.69 -3.58
N GLN A 100 -12.60 7.36 -4.59
CA GLN A 100 -12.27 8.28 -5.68
C GLN A 100 -13.49 8.70 -6.50
N MET A 101 -14.38 7.75 -6.80
CA MET A 101 -15.64 8.05 -7.52
C MET A 101 -16.56 8.93 -6.69
N PHE A 102 -16.72 8.65 -5.39
CA PHE A 102 -17.51 9.45 -4.46
C PHE A 102 -16.97 10.89 -4.34
N GLU A 103 -15.65 11.03 -4.19
CA GLU A 103 -15.00 12.35 -4.18
C GLU A 103 -15.19 13.11 -5.49
N ALA A 104 -15.08 12.41 -6.63
CA ALA A 104 -15.31 13.01 -7.95
C ALA A 104 -16.73 13.54 -8.07
N GLU A 105 -17.73 12.77 -7.65
CA GLU A 105 -19.13 13.21 -7.65
C GLU A 105 -19.37 14.42 -6.75
N TRP A 106 -18.79 14.41 -5.53
CA TRP A 106 -18.92 15.52 -4.60
C TRP A 106 -18.27 16.79 -5.14
N ARG A 107 -17.03 16.68 -5.67
CA ARG A 107 -16.32 17.81 -6.30
C ARG A 107 -17.07 18.35 -7.50
N ASN A 108 -17.65 17.47 -8.32
CA ASN A 108 -18.40 17.84 -9.51
C ASN A 108 -19.73 18.53 -9.17
N ARG A 109 -20.44 18.07 -8.12
CA ARG A 109 -21.64 18.77 -7.62
C ARG A 109 -21.32 20.20 -7.18
N LYS A 110 -20.20 20.40 -6.49
CA LYS A 110 -19.75 21.74 -6.07
C LYS A 110 -19.23 22.55 -7.26
N GLY A 111 -18.42 21.96 -8.12
CA GLY A 111 -17.78 22.60 -9.27
C GLY A 111 -18.76 23.08 -10.33
N ARG A 112 -19.88 22.36 -10.56
CA ARG A 112 -20.95 22.79 -11.49
C ARG A 112 -21.54 24.16 -11.12
N ARG A 113 -21.68 24.44 -9.82
CA ARG A 113 -22.17 25.74 -9.33
C ARG A 113 -21.15 26.87 -9.53
N GLU A 114 -19.87 26.53 -9.65
CA GLU A 114 -18.75 27.46 -9.81
C GLU A 114 -18.25 27.53 -11.28
N GLY A 115 -18.91 26.82 -12.20
CA GLY A 115 -18.47 26.75 -13.63
C GLY A 115 -17.11 26.06 -13.84
N LYS A 116 -16.68 25.23 -12.90
CA LYS A 116 -15.40 24.49 -12.98
C LYS A 116 -15.53 23.26 -13.89
N PRO A 117 -14.44 22.86 -14.59
CA PRO A 117 -14.41 21.63 -15.37
C PRO A 117 -14.65 20.40 -14.50
N GLU A 118 -15.19 19.34 -15.09
CA GLU A 118 -15.48 18.09 -14.40
C GLU A 118 -14.20 17.44 -13.88
N PHE A 119 -14.17 17.08 -12.61
CA PHE A 119 -13.11 16.31 -11.99
C PHE A 119 -13.33 14.82 -12.30
N ILE A 120 -12.30 14.13 -12.77
CA ILE A 120 -12.35 12.72 -13.16
C ILE A 120 -11.46 11.94 -12.20
N PRO A 121 -11.94 10.81 -11.62
CA PRO A 121 -11.13 9.96 -10.77
C PRO A 121 -9.98 9.33 -11.57
N ALA A 122 -8.89 8.94 -10.93
CA ALA A 122 -7.75 8.30 -11.59
C ALA A 122 -8.16 6.99 -12.29
N TYR A 123 -9.11 6.26 -11.68
CA TYR A 123 -9.74 5.07 -12.24
C TYR A 123 -11.15 4.88 -11.66
N THR A 124 -11.89 3.96 -12.23
CA THR A 124 -13.27 3.65 -11.87
C THR A 124 -13.37 2.28 -11.21
N MET A 125 -14.55 1.95 -10.66
CA MET A 125 -14.86 0.60 -10.17
C MET A 125 -14.72 -0.46 -11.27
N GLU A 126 -15.07 -0.14 -12.52
CA GLU A 126 -14.90 -1.05 -13.67
C GLU A 126 -13.42 -1.37 -13.90
N ASP A 127 -12.54 -0.36 -13.80
CA ASP A 127 -11.11 -0.53 -13.96
C ASP A 127 -10.52 -1.38 -12.80
N ALA A 128 -10.98 -1.16 -11.56
CA ALA A 128 -10.58 -1.96 -10.41
C ALA A 128 -11.02 -3.43 -10.56
N MET A 129 -12.29 -3.66 -10.89
CA MET A 129 -12.79 -5.01 -11.14
C MET A 129 -12.14 -5.69 -12.35
N GLY A 130 -11.72 -4.90 -13.33
CA GLY A 130 -11.01 -5.38 -14.51
C GLY A 130 -9.62 -5.90 -14.17
N VAL A 131 -8.82 -5.11 -13.46
CA VAL A 131 -7.44 -5.48 -13.11
C VAL A 131 -7.38 -6.66 -12.14
N LEU A 132 -8.36 -6.79 -11.24
CA LEU A 132 -8.43 -7.91 -10.29
C LEU A 132 -8.52 -9.29 -10.96
N ARG A 133 -9.01 -9.37 -12.19
CA ARG A 133 -9.06 -10.61 -12.98
C ARG A 133 -7.69 -11.05 -13.49
N ASN A 134 -6.71 -10.15 -13.47
CA ASN A 134 -5.35 -10.42 -13.95
C ASN A 134 -4.42 -10.97 -12.85
N PHE A 135 -4.89 -11.03 -11.60
CA PHE A 135 -4.08 -11.52 -10.50
C PHE A 135 -3.84 -13.03 -10.57
N VAL A 136 -2.59 -13.41 -10.39
CA VAL A 136 -2.12 -14.80 -10.34
C VAL A 136 -1.57 -15.06 -8.94
N ARG A 137 -2.22 -15.95 -8.19
CA ARG A 137 -1.84 -16.33 -6.82
C ARG A 137 -0.58 -17.18 -6.82
N CYS A 138 0.42 -16.74 -6.07
CA CYS A 138 1.71 -17.41 -5.92
C CYS A 138 1.90 -17.88 -4.48
N PRO A 139 2.37 -19.11 -4.25
CA PRO A 139 2.76 -19.54 -2.93
C PRO A 139 4.11 -18.95 -2.53
N TYR A 140 4.32 -18.75 -1.23
CA TYR A 140 5.64 -18.44 -0.71
C TYR A 140 6.65 -19.56 -1.00
N ASP A 141 7.92 -19.20 -1.08
CA ASP A 141 9.09 -20.08 -1.18
C ASP A 141 9.15 -21.00 -2.40
N LYS A 142 8.22 -20.83 -3.35
CA LYS A 142 8.23 -21.60 -4.59
C LYS A 142 8.66 -20.73 -5.77
N ILE A 143 9.55 -21.29 -6.60
CA ILE A 143 9.98 -20.65 -7.83
C ILE A 143 8.85 -20.78 -8.86
N ILE A 144 8.44 -19.66 -9.41
CA ILE A 144 7.55 -19.55 -10.57
C ILE A 144 8.35 -19.02 -11.76
N LYS A 145 7.84 -19.24 -12.98
CA LYS A 145 8.47 -18.79 -14.23
C LYS A 145 7.48 -17.95 -15.03
N PRO A 146 7.42 -16.62 -14.78
CA PRO A 146 6.54 -15.73 -15.54
C PRO A 146 6.85 -15.71 -17.03
N ALA A 147 8.12 -15.89 -17.40
CA ALA A 147 8.59 -15.97 -18.79
C ALA A 147 9.87 -16.79 -18.88
N GLU A 148 10.25 -17.18 -20.11
CA GLU A 148 11.56 -17.78 -20.36
C GLU A 148 12.67 -16.82 -19.94
N GLY A 149 13.71 -17.34 -19.26
CA GLY A 149 14.80 -16.52 -18.72
C GLY A 149 14.46 -15.73 -17.45
N ILE A 150 13.25 -15.83 -16.91
CA ILE A 150 12.84 -15.13 -15.69
C ILE A 150 12.22 -16.11 -14.71
N GLU A 151 12.88 -16.29 -13.56
CA GLU A 151 12.40 -17.06 -12.42
C GLU A 151 12.16 -16.11 -11.24
N VAL A 152 11.09 -16.36 -10.47
CA VAL A 152 10.67 -15.49 -9.37
C VAL A 152 10.30 -16.31 -8.14
N ARG A 153 10.68 -15.85 -6.95
CA ARG A 153 10.24 -16.41 -5.68
C ARG A 153 9.78 -15.28 -4.76
N PHE A 154 8.62 -15.47 -4.14
CA PHE A 154 8.08 -14.59 -3.11
C PHE A 154 8.49 -15.15 -1.75
N VAL A 155 9.08 -14.30 -0.89
CA VAL A 155 9.57 -14.66 0.44
C VAL A 155 8.91 -13.73 1.45
N ASP A 156 8.45 -14.26 2.60
CA ASP A 156 7.70 -13.46 3.57
C ASP A 156 8.52 -12.26 4.07
N ALA A 157 7.98 -11.07 3.90
CA ALA A 157 8.61 -9.82 4.33
C ALA A 157 8.18 -9.37 5.74
N GLY A 158 7.22 -10.06 6.36
CA GLY A 158 6.78 -9.81 7.74
C GLY A 158 6.17 -8.44 8.02
N HIS A 159 5.75 -7.70 6.97
CA HIS A 159 5.25 -6.33 7.10
C HIS A 159 3.72 -6.25 7.18
N LEU A 160 3.06 -6.96 6.30
CA LEU A 160 1.61 -7.07 6.21
C LEU A 160 1.24 -8.51 5.87
N LEU A 161 0.00 -8.91 6.15
CA LEU A 161 -0.49 -10.21 5.70
C LEU A 161 -0.26 -10.39 4.21
N GLY A 162 0.50 -11.41 3.83
CA GLY A 162 0.83 -11.68 2.43
C GLY A 162 2.00 -10.88 1.87
N SER A 163 2.58 -9.95 2.61
CA SER A 163 3.71 -9.15 2.13
C SER A 163 4.92 -10.02 1.77
N SER A 164 5.65 -9.61 0.77
CA SER A 164 6.81 -10.38 0.29
C SER A 164 7.97 -9.50 -0.15
N SER A 165 9.17 -9.97 0.16
CA SER A 165 10.35 -9.65 -0.65
C SER A 165 10.34 -10.53 -1.91
N ILE A 166 10.80 -10.01 -3.03
CA ILE A 166 10.77 -10.71 -4.32
C ILE A 166 12.20 -10.96 -4.78
N GLU A 167 12.54 -12.24 -4.96
CA GLU A 167 13.77 -12.67 -5.59
C GLU A 167 13.52 -12.94 -7.07
N ILE A 168 14.31 -12.35 -7.95
CA ILE A 168 14.18 -12.50 -9.40
C ILE A 168 15.52 -12.95 -9.97
N TRP A 169 15.56 -14.12 -10.60
CA TRP A 169 16.69 -14.59 -11.38
C TRP A 169 16.44 -14.27 -12.85
N LEU A 170 17.33 -13.50 -13.42
CA LEU A 170 17.30 -13.07 -14.81
C LEU A 170 18.40 -13.79 -15.58
N THR A 171 18.06 -14.42 -16.68
CA THR A 171 19.01 -15.12 -17.55
C THR A 171 18.91 -14.56 -18.97
N GLU A 172 20.01 -14.05 -19.51
CA GLU A 172 20.11 -13.46 -20.85
C GLU A 172 21.52 -13.73 -21.40
N ASP A 173 21.62 -14.28 -22.60
CA ASP A 173 22.91 -14.61 -23.26
C ASP A 173 23.88 -15.40 -22.36
N ASP A 174 23.37 -16.47 -21.71
CA ASP A 174 24.10 -17.33 -20.76
C ASP A 174 24.63 -16.63 -19.49
N LYS A 175 24.35 -15.35 -19.31
CA LYS A 175 24.61 -14.64 -18.05
C LYS A 175 23.39 -14.70 -17.14
N LYS A 176 23.62 -14.93 -15.86
CA LYS A 176 22.56 -14.98 -14.84
C LYS A 176 22.85 -13.95 -13.76
N GLU A 177 21.84 -13.11 -13.47
CA GLU A 177 21.89 -12.12 -12.40
C GLU A 177 20.69 -12.31 -11.47
N LYS A 178 20.91 -12.12 -10.18
CA LYS A 178 19.84 -12.16 -9.17
C LYS A 178 19.60 -10.79 -8.59
N ILE A 179 18.39 -10.25 -8.79
CA ILE A 179 17.95 -9.01 -8.16
C ILE A 179 16.89 -9.31 -7.10
N VAL A 180 17.00 -8.65 -5.96
CA VAL A 180 16.06 -8.75 -4.85
C VAL A 180 15.39 -7.42 -4.61
N PHE A 181 14.06 -7.42 -4.57
CA PHE A 181 13.25 -6.29 -4.09
C PHE A 181 12.81 -6.60 -2.67
N SER A 182 13.14 -5.75 -1.73
CA SER A 182 12.76 -5.97 -0.34
C SER A 182 11.24 -5.92 -0.13
N GLY A 183 10.51 -5.18 -0.96
CA GLY A 183 9.22 -4.64 -0.57
C GLY A 183 9.38 -3.84 0.72
N ASP A 184 8.35 -3.76 1.51
CA ASP A 184 8.42 -3.22 2.87
C ASP A 184 8.82 -4.32 3.85
N ILE A 185 9.87 -4.07 4.62
CA ILE A 185 10.40 -5.03 5.57
C ILE A 185 9.70 -4.85 6.92
N GLY A 186 9.16 -5.94 7.43
CA GLY A 186 8.45 -5.96 8.70
C GLY A 186 9.36 -5.79 9.90
N ASN A 187 8.78 -5.27 10.97
CA ASN A 187 9.42 -5.24 12.26
C ASN A 187 9.36 -6.64 12.91
N LEU A 188 10.38 -7.04 13.66
CA LEU A 188 10.40 -8.34 14.33
C LEU A 188 9.35 -8.44 15.44
N ASN A 189 8.87 -9.65 15.70
CA ASN A 189 7.91 -9.98 16.76
C ASN A 189 6.63 -9.13 16.69
N GLN A 190 6.12 -8.84 15.50
CA GLN A 190 4.79 -8.28 15.33
C GLN A 190 3.76 -9.36 15.65
N PRO A 191 2.63 -9.02 16.31
CA PRO A 191 1.60 -10.01 16.56
C PRO A 191 0.94 -10.47 15.26
N LEU A 192 0.46 -11.71 15.24
CA LEU A 192 -0.30 -12.36 14.17
C LEU A 192 0.52 -12.85 12.98
N ILE A 193 1.46 -12.07 12.47
CA ILE A 193 2.19 -12.40 11.24
C ILE A 193 3.62 -12.83 11.54
N LYS A 194 4.18 -13.63 10.64
CA LYS A 194 5.56 -14.11 10.75
C LYS A 194 6.56 -12.98 10.65
N ASP A 195 7.72 -13.18 11.24
CA ASP A 195 8.88 -12.30 11.05
C ASP A 195 9.40 -12.35 9.60
N PRO A 196 10.06 -11.28 9.13
CA PRO A 196 10.66 -11.25 7.81
C PRO A 196 11.72 -12.35 7.63
N VAL A 197 11.67 -13.05 6.52
CA VAL A 197 12.69 -14.02 6.11
C VAL A 197 13.89 -13.27 5.54
N TYR A 198 15.09 -13.59 6.00
CA TYR A 198 16.33 -12.97 5.57
C TYR A 198 16.92 -13.71 4.37
N ILE A 199 17.06 -13.01 3.25
CA ILE A 199 17.61 -13.52 1.99
C ILE A 199 19.14 -13.55 2.08
N LYS A 200 19.76 -14.63 1.61
CA LYS A 200 21.19 -14.91 1.78
C LYS A 200 22.07 -14.49 0.61
N GLU A 201 21.49 -14.37 -0.57
CA GLU A 201 22.25 -14.10 -1.79
C GLU A 201 21.49 -13.14 -2.70
N ALA A 202 22.19 -12.16 -3.24
CA ALA A 202 21.71 -11.26 -4.28
C ALA A 202 22.91 -10.65 -5.03
N ASP A 203 22.78 -10.46 -6.34
CA ASP A 203 23.71 -9.60 -7.10
C ASP A 203 23.32 -8.13 -6.95
N TYR A 204 22.04 -7.85 -6.99
CA TYR A 204 21.46 -6.50 -6.85
C TYR A 204 20.34 -6.50 -5.83
N VAL A 205 20.20 -5.40 -5.10
CA VAL A 205 19.13 -5.21 -4.11
C VAL A 205 18.47 -3.86 -4.32
N VAL A 206 17.13 -3.84 -4.37
CA VAL A 206 16.31 -2.64 -4.24
C VAL A 206 15.66 -2.71 -2.87
N MET A 207 15.99 -1.74 -1.99
CA MET A 207 15.67 -1.83 -0.57
C MET A 207 14.94 -0.60 -0.07
N GLU A 208 13.89 -0.81 0.75
CA GLU A 208 13.19 0.26 1.47
C GLU A 208 14.11 0.96 2.48
N SER A 209 13.72 2.18 2.86
CA SER A 209 14.43 2.97 3.86
C SER A 209 13.52 3.85 4.72
N THR A 210 12.26 3.49 4.90
CA THR A 210 11.25 4.30 5.62
C THR A 210 11.75 4.81 6.97
N TYR A 211 12.45 3.98 7.72
CA TYR A 211 13.10 4.35 8.99
C TYR A 211 14.62 4.17 8.97
N GLY A 212 15.26 4.40 7.82
CA GLY A 212 16.70 4.23 7.62
C GLY A 212 17.60 5.14 8.45
N ASP A 213 17.03 6.18 9.05
CA ASP A 213 17.74 7.18 9.86
C ASP A 213 17.56 7.04 11.38
N ARG A 214 16.58 6.23 11.82
CA ARG A 214 16.19 6.21 13.25
C ARG A 214 15.72 4.84 13.74
N SER A 215 15.88 4.61 15.06
CA SER A 215 15.32 3.46 15.76
C SER A 215 13.94 3.79 16.34
N HIS A 216 13.11 2.76 16.50
CA HIS A 216 11.84 2.86 17.21
C HIS A 216 12.00 2.93 18.74
N GLY A 217 13.22 2.67 19.26
CA GLY A 217 13.48 2.57 20.69
C GLY A 217 13.02 1.24 21.28
N GLU A 218 12.97 1.18 22.61
CA GLU A 218 12.45 0.00 23.30
C GLU A 218 10.93 -0.14 23.07
N ARG A 219 10.50 -1.35 22.76
CA ARG A 219 9.08 -1.67 22.63
C ARG A 219 8.43 -1.77 23.99
N PRO A 220 7.39 -0.99 24.29
CA PRO A 220 6.60 -1.20 25.50
C PRO A 220 5.78 -2.51 25.38
N ASP A 221 5.32 -3.01 26.53
CA ASP A 221 4.26 -4.03 26.55
C ASP A 221 2.93 -3.36 26.10
N TYR A 222 2.63 -3.47 24.79
CA TYR A 222 1.45 -2.81 24.20
C TYR A 222 0.13 -3.25 24.82
N PRO A 223 -0.13 -4.55 25.14
CA PRO A 223 -1.31 -4.97 25.90
C PRO A 223 -1.43 -4.28 27.27
N VAL A 224 -0.35 -4.16 28.02
CA VAL A 224 -0.35 -3.47 29.31
C VAL A 224 -0.67 -1.98 29.14
N MET A 225 0.05 -1.29 28.26
CA MET A 225 -0.18 0.12 27.98
C MET A 225 -1.61 0.39 27.51
N LEU A 226 -2.13 -0.42 26.59
CA LEU A 226 -3.50 -0.28 26.09
C LEU A 226 -4.53 -0.52 27.19
N ALA A 227 -4.31 -1.52 28.07
CA ALA A 227 -5.18 -1.79 29.20
C ALA A 227 -5.23 -0.59 30.18
N GLU A 228 -4.09 0.04 30.48
CA GLU A 228 -4.01 1.23 31.33
C GLU A 228 -4.79 2.43 30.72
N ILE A 229 -4.67 2.62 29.40
CA ILE A 229 -5.40 3.68 28.70
C ILE A 229 -6.90 3.40 28.71
N ILE A 230 -7.34 2.15 28.48
CA ILE A 230 -8.75 1.75 28.58
C ILE A 230 -9.26 1.99 30.00
N GLN A 231 -8.55 1.49 31.03
CA GLN A 231 -8.92 1.64 32.42
C GLN A 231 -9.11 3.12 32.80
N LYS A 232 -8.09 3.95 32.55
CA LYS A 232 -8.12 5.39 32.85
C LYS A 232 -9.28 6.11 32.15
N THR A 233 -9.57 5.72 30.89
CA THR A 233 -10.66 6.33 30.12
C THR A 233 -12.02 5.93 30.68
N PHE A 234 -12.22 4.67 31.00
CA PHE A 234 -13.49 4.14 31.50
C PHE A 234 -13.76 4.58 32.93
N ASP A 235 -12.75 4.69 33.79
CA ASP A 235 -12.89 5.24 35.16
C ASP A 235 -13.39 6.70 35.17
N ARG A 236 -13.16 7.43 34.07
CA ARG A 236 -13.73 8.76 33.85
C ARG A 236 -15.14 8.75 33.26
N GLY A 237 -15.67 7.57 32.92
CA GLY A 237 -16.94 7.42 32.22
C GLY A 237 -16.88 7.82 30.73
N GLY A 238 -15.73 7.70 30.09
CA GLY A 238 -15.50 8.10 28.70
C GLY A 238 -15.35 6.92 27.74
N ASN A 239 -15.30 7.23 26.44
CA ASN A 239 -15.04 6.31 25.36
C ASN A 239 -13.57 6.40 24.91
N LEU A 240 -13.00 5.25 24.52
CA LEU A 240 -11.71 5.18 23.83
C LEU A 240 -11.94 5.09 22.32
N VAL A 241 -11.53 6.11 21.57
CA VAL A 241 -11.63 6.14 20.10
C VAL A 241 -10.25 5.93 19.52
N ILE A 242 -10.11 4.94 18.65
CA ILE A 242 -8.84 4.54 18.02
C ILE A 242 -8.94 4.74 16.51
N PRO A 243 -8.43 5.85 15.95
CA PRO A 243 -8.18 5.98 14.53
C PRO A 243 -7.18 4.92 14.07
N SER A 244 -7.56 4.03 13.15
CA SER A 244 -6.73 2.90 12.76
C SER A 244 -6.80 2.66 11.25
N PHE A 245 -5.69 2.20 10.66
CA PHE A 245 -5.73 1.65 9.33
C PHE A 245 -6.59 0.38 9.32
N ALA A 246 -7.41 0.24 8.29
CA ALA A 246 -8.36 -0.87 8.18
C ALA A 246 -7.66 -2.24 8.07
N VAL A 247 -6.47 -2.26 7.46
CA VAL A 247 -5.67 -3.47 7.22
C VAL A 247 -4.39 -3.41 8.04
N GLY A 248 -4.07 -4.47 8.75
CA GLY A 248 -2.92 -4.65 9.61
C GLY A 248 -3.15 -4.10 11.02
N ARG A 249 -3.16 -2.80 11.18
CA ARG A 249 -3.23 -2.14 12.50
C ARG A 249 -4.52 -2.42 13.28
N THR A 250 -5.65 -2.47 12.61
CA THR A 250 -6.92 -2.85 13.26
C THR A 250 -6.84 -4.27 13.82
N GLN A 251 -6.28 -5.21 13.07
CA GLN A 251 -6.15 -6.59 13.49
C GLN A 251 -5.19 -6.75 14.67
N GLU A 252 -4.08 -5.99 14.69
CA GLU A 252 -3.18 -5.95 15.86
C GLU A 252 -3.90 -5.42 17.12
N MET A 253 -4.70 -4.36 16.99
CA MET A 253 -5.49 -3.84 18.11
C MET A 253 -6.49 -4.87 18.63
N LEU A 254 -7.17 -5.60 17.76
CA LEU A 254 -8.06 -6.69 18.14
C LEU A 254 -7.31 -7.80 18.89
N TYR A 255 -6.12 -8.17 18.42
CA TYR A 255 -5.27 -9.15 19.07
C TYR A 255 -4.90 -8.72 20.50
N PHE A 256 -4.44 -7.48 20.70
CA PHE A 256 -4.11 -6.95 22.01
C PHE A 256 -5.34 -6.86 22.93
N ILE A 257 -6.48 -6.41 22.42
CA ILE A 257 -7.71 -6.31 23.23
C ILE A 257 -8.22 -7.70 23.64
N ARG A 258 -8.08 -8.72 22.77
CA ARG A 258 -8.38 -10.10 23.15
C ARG A 258 -7.56 -10.53 24.34
N GLN A 259 -6.23 -10.32 24.31
CA GLN A 259 -5.32 -10.64 25.43
C GLN A 259 -5.72 -9.89 26.72
N ILE A 260 -6.04 -8.59 26.61
CA ILE A 260 -6.46 -7.75 27.74
C ILE A 260 -7.74 -8.33 28.41
N LYS A 261 -8.72 -8.72 27.60
CA LYS A 261 -9.97 -9.29 28.09
C LYS A 261 -9.77 -10.69 28.69
N GLU A 262 -9.01 -11.54 28.02
CA GLU A 262 -8.72 -12.89 28.50
C GLU A 262 -7.97 -12.88 29.85
N GLN A 263 -7.07 -11.92 30.03
CA GLN A 263 -6.30 -11.74 31.26
C GLN A 263 -7.01 -10.89 32.33
N GLY A 264 -8.20 -10.36 32.04
CA GLY A 264 -8.96 -9.52 32.97
C GLY A 264 -8.21 -8.27 33.43
N ARG A 265 -7.44 -7.63 32.52
CA ARG A 265 -6.56 -6.50 32.89
C ARG A 265 -7.28 -5.16 33.10
N VAL A 266 -8.56 -5.08 32.74
CA VAL A 266 -9.41 -3.89 32.98
C VAL A 266 -10.41 -4.24 34.06
N HIS A 267 -10.37 -3.54 35.19
CA HIS A 267 -11.13 -3.85 36.39
C HIS A 267 -12.37 -2.96 36.53
N GLY A 268 -13.48 -3.52 37.02
CA GLY A 268 -14.73 -2.79 37.24
C GLY A 268 -15.50 -2.43 35.98
N HIS A 269 -15.00 -2.84 34.81
CA HIS A 269 -15.63 -2.66 33.49
C HIS A 269 -15.67 -3.97 32.72
N ASP A 270 -15.94 -5.08 33.42
CA ASP A 270 -15.95 -6.41 32.84
C ASP A 270 -16.93 -6.50 31.66
N GLY A 271 -16.52 -7.15 30.59
CA GLY A 271 -17.36 -7.34 29.42
C GLY A 271 -17.55 -6.12 28.53
N PHE A 272 -16.74 -5.07 28.68
CA PHE A 272 -16.85 -3.85 27.87
C PHE A 272 -16.93 -4.14 26.36
N THR A 273 -17.69 -3.32 25.64
CA THR A 273 -17.90 -3.46 24.21
C THR A 273 -16.75 -2.83 23.41
N VAL A 274 -16.37 -3.49 22.34
CA VAL A 274 -15.43 -2.99 21.33
C VAL A 274 -16.13 -2.97 19.99
N TYR A 275 -16.20 -1.81 19.36
CA TYR A 275 -16.77 -1.65 18.03
C TYR A 275 -15.66 -1.53 16.98
N VAL A 276 -15.74 -2.31 15.91
CA VAL A 276 -15.00 -2.06 14.66
C VAL A 276 -15.95 -1.43 13.68
N ASP A 277 -15.84 -0.12 13.51
CA ASP A 277 -16.71 0.66 12.62
C ASP A 277 -15.98 1.03 11.32
N SER A 278 -15.70 0.00 10.53
CA SER A 278 -15.11 0.10 9.21
C SER A 278 -15.44 -1.16 8.40
N PRO A 279 -16.27 -1.07 7.34
CA PRO A 279 -16.56 -2.21 6.48
C PRO A 279 -15.29 -2.86 5.92
N LEU A 280 -14.33 -2.05 5.43
CA LEU A 280 -13.05 -2.54 4.93
C LEU A 280 -12.26 -3.31 6.00
N ALA A 281 -12.24 -2.83 7.25
CA ALA A 281 -11.55 -3.53 8.34
C ALA A 281 -12.22 -4.87 8.67
N ASN A 282 -13.54 -4.96 8.57
CA ASN A 282 -14.28 -6.21 8.78
C ASN A 282 -13.94 -7.23 7.69
N GLU A 283 -13.94 -6.82 6.42
CA GLU A 283 -13.53 -7.69 5.30
C GLU A 283 -12.06 -8.12 5.45
N ALA A 284 -11.16 -7.20 5.80
CA ALA A 284 -9.75 -7.51 6.04
C ALA A 284 -9.58 -8.53 7.18
N THR A 285 -10.33 -8.40 8.28
CA THR A 285 -10.26 -9.35 9.41
C THR A 285 -10.69 -10.76 8.99
N THR A 286 -11.66 -10.89 8.08
CA THR A 286 -12.03 -12.16 7.47
C THR A 286 -10.88 -12.73 6.65
N ILE A 287 -10.25 -11.92 5.79
CA ILE A 287 -9.10 -12.33 4.98
C ILE A 287 -7.91 -12.76 5.85
N PHE A 288 -7.65 -12.07 6.96
CA PHE A 288 -6.63 -12.48 7.93
C PHE A 288 -6.90 -13.89 8.45
N SER A 289 -8.14 -14.19 8.82
CA SER A 289 -8.53 -15.51 9.32
C SER A 289 -8.44 -16.60 8.25
N GLU A 290 -8.81 -16.30 7.01
CA GLU A 290 -8.74 -17.23 5.88
C GLU A 290 -7.31 -17.60 5.47
N ASN A 291 -6.35 -16.69 5.68
CA ASN A 291 -4.95 -16.90 5.32
C ASN A 291 -4.06 -17.27 6.54
N ALA A 292 -4.65 -17.60 7.67
CA ALA A 292 -3.94 -17.86 8.92
C ALA A 292 -2.84 -18.92 8.78
N TYR A 293 -3.13 -20.08 8.17
CA TYR A 293 -2.16 -21.18 8.04
C TYR A 293 -0.89 -20.81 7.26
N THR A 294 -0.99 -19.84 6.36
CA THR A 294 0.14 -19.41 5.53
C THR A 294 0.92 -18.29 6.18
N CYS A 295 0.22 -17.34 6.83
CA CYS A 295 0.80 -16.06 7.23
C CYS A 295 0.96 -15.87 8.73
N TYR A 296 0.19 -16.60 9.58
CA TYR A 296 0.27 -16.39 11.03
C TYR A 296 1.56 -16.94 11.63
N ASP A 297 2.03 -16.25 12.67
CA ASP A 297 3.14 -16.68 13.51
C ASP A 297 2.78 -17.90 14.37
N GLU A 298 3.75 -18.45 15.09
CA GLU A 298 3.56 -19.63 15.93
C GLU A 298 2.57 -19.37 17.08
N GLU A 299 2.60 -18.17 17.69
CA GLU A 299 1.71 -17.82 18.81
C GLU A 299 0.24 -17.76 18.36
N ALA A 300 -0.04 -17.09 17.24
CA ALA A 300 -1.39 -17.01 16.70
C ALA A 300 -1.89 -18.38 16.21
N MET A 301 -1.01 -19.20 15.63
CA MET A 301 -1.35 -20.57 15.23
C MET A 301 -1.63 -21.48 16.44
N ASP A 302 -0.90 -21.33 17.54
CA ASP A 302 -1.15 -22.06 18.79
C ASP A 302 -2.52 -21.72 19.38
N LEU A 303 -2.97 -20.46 19.28
CA LEU A 303 -4.32 -20.07 19.67
C LEU A 303 -5.37 -20.78 18.82
N LEU A 304 -5.20 -20.76 17.49
CA LEU A 304 -6.12 -21.46 16.58
C LEU A 304 -6.19 -22.96 16.85
N ASN A 305 -5.04 -23.60 17.12
CA ASN A 305 -4.97 -25.03 17.46
C ASN A 305 -5.70 -25.35 18.76
N LYS A 306 -5.80 -24.39 19.69
CA LYS A 306 -6.60 -24.47 20.91
C LYS A 306 -8.09 -24.11 20.70
N GLY A 307 -8.50 -23.81 19.47
CA GLY A 307 -9.87 -23.40 19.13
C GLY A 307 -10.18 -21.92 19.48
N ILE A 308 -9.16 -21.11 19.72
CA ILE A 308 -9.28 -19.69 20.06
C ILE A 308 -9.02 -18.88 18.80
N ASN A 309 -10.00 -18.08 18.37
CA ASN A 309 -9.77 -17.12 17.27
C ASN A 309 -8.97 -15.92 17.80
N PRO A 310 -7.75 -15.64 17.25
CA PRO A 310 -6.91 -14.53 17.72
C PRO A 310 -7.54 -13.14 17.57
N LEU A 311 -8.50 -12.98 16.66
CA LEU A 311 -9.12 -11.70 16.30
C LEU A 311 -10.57 -11.56 16.79
N SER A 312 -11.06 -12.50 17.61
CA SER A 312 -12.43 -12.49 18.12
C SER A 312 -12.47 -12.74 19.61
N PHE A 313 -13.39 -12.05 20.29
CA PHE A 313 -13.58 -12.16 21.74
C PHE A 313 -15.00 -11.73 22.13
N PRO A 314 -15.51 -12.10 23.32
CA PRO A 314 -16.79 -11.63 23.82
C PRO A 314 -16.87 -10.11 23.92
N GLY A 315 -17.93 -9.50 23.40
CA GLY A 315 -18.13 -8.06 23.37
C GLY A 315 -17.54 -7.34 22.14
N LEU A 316 -16.92 -8.07 21.20
CA LEU A 316 -16.59 -7.52 19.89
C LEU A 316 -17.85 -7.37 19.04
N LYS A 317 -18.08 -6.18 18.51
CA LYS A 317 -19.17 -5.86 17.58
C LYS A 317 -18.62 -5.20 16.33
N THR A 318 -19.10 -5.64 15.18
CA THR A 318 -18.75 -5.05 13.88
C THR A 318 -19.92 -4.28 13.31
N SER A 319 -19.68 -3.12 12.73
CA SER A 319 -20.68 -2.29 12.08
C SER A 319 -20.53 -2.38 10.58
N VAL A 320 -21.60 -2.70 9.88
CA VAL A 320 -21.61 -2.81 8.41
C VAL A 320 -22.37 -1.64 7.81
N THR A 321 -23.58 -1.38 8.29
CA THR A 321 -24.46 -0.34 7.74
C THR A 321 -24.18 1.04 8.35
N THR A 322 -24.68 2.09 7.70
CA THR A 322 -24.62 3.46 8.24
C THR A 322 -25.45 3.60 9.53
N ASP A 323 -26.53 2.83 9.64
CA ASP A 323 -27.39 2.90 10.83
C ASP A 323 -26.73 2.18 12.03
N ASP A 324 -26.00 1.06 11.80
CA ASP A 324 -25.16 0.45 12.84
C ASP A 324 -24.11 1.46 13.36
N SER A 325 -23.43 2.14 12.44
CA SER A 325 -22.43 3.16 12.77
C SER A 325 -23.01 4.32 13.59
N ARG A 326 -24.20 4.77 13.22
CA ARG A 326 -24.90 5.83 13.99
C ARG A 326 -25.31 5.36 15.37
N ALA A 327 -25.76 4.12 15.50
CA ALA A 327 -26.22 3.53 16.78
C ALA A 327 -25.09 3.53 17.84
N ILE A 328 -23.82 3.43 17.43
CA ILE A 328 -22.67 3.48 18.35
C ILE A 328 -22.64 4.78 19.15
N ASN A 329 -23.04 5.90 18.55
CA ASN A 329 -23.03 7.21 19.21
C ASN A 329 -24.17 7.38 20.25
N PHE A 330 -25.17 6.51 20.25
CA PHE A 330 -26.28 6.51 21.20
C PHE A 330 -26.12 5.44 22.29
N ASP A 331 -25.11 4.59 22.20
CA ASP A 331 -24.72 3.69 23.27
C ASP A 331 -24.06 4.50 24.40
N GLU A 332 -24.65 4.49 25.60
CA GLU A 332 -24.19 5.27 26.76
C GLU A 332 -23.09 4.59 27.57
N ASP A 333 -22.89 3.28 27.37
CA ASP A 333 -21.85 2.53 28.06
C ASP A 333 -20.44 2.93 27.56
N CYS A 334 -19.46 2.89 28.46
CA CYS A 334 -18.06 3.06 28.09
C CYS A 334 -17.62 1.97 27.10
N LYS A 335 -17.00 2.36 26.00
CA LYS A 335 -16.64 1.46 24.91
C LYS A 335 -15.36 1.85 24.21
N VAL A 336 -14.76 0.87 23.53
CA VAL A 336 -13.67 1.11 22.57
C VAL A 336 -14.27 1.18 21.15
N ILE A 337 -13.88 2.18 20.37
CA ILE A 337 -14.31 2.37 18.99
C ILE A 337 -13.06 2.39 18.11
N ILE A 338 -12.90 1.38 17.24
CA ILE A 338 -11.83 1.31 16.25
C ILE A 338 -12.43 1.65 14.89
N SER A 339 -11.92 2.68 14.22
CA SER A 339 -12.49 3.13 12.95
C SER A 339 -11.42 3.69 12.00
N ALA A 340 -11.57 3.45 10.70
CA ALA A 340 -10.70 3.99 9.66
C ALA A 340 -11.22 5.40 9.20
N SER A 341 -10.32 6.28 8.75
CA SER A 341 -8.90 6.12 8.46
C SER A 341 -8.02 6.38 9.69
N GLY A 342 -6.80 5.82 9.66
CA GLY A 342 -5.83 5.99 10.74
C GLY A 342 -5.30 7.43 10.90
N MET A 343 -5.36 8.26 9.84
CA MET A 343 -4.93 9.67 9.86
C MET A 343 -6.08 10.68 10.00
N CYS A 344 -7.30 10.20 10.18
CA CYS A 344 -8.51 11.01 10.38
C CYS A 344 -8.94 11.88 9.17
N ASP A 345 -8.41 11.66 8.00
CA ASP A 345 -8.67 12.44 6.78
C ASP A 345 -9.95 12.01 6.05
N ALA A 346 -10.33 10.74 6.17
CA ALA A 346 -11.50 10.14 5.53
C ALA A 346 -12.21 9.14 6.45
N GLY A 347 -13.32 8.58 6.00
CA GLY A 347 -14.01 7.48 6.65
C GLY A 347 -14.89 7.85 7.85
N ARG A 348 -15.40 6.80 8.49
CA ARG A 348 -16.35 6.89 9.62
C ARG A 348 -15.72 7.49 10.89
N ILE A 349 -14.41 7.39 11.04
CA ILE A 349 -13.67 8.00 12.16
C ILE A 349 -14.00 9.48 12.35
N LYS A 350 -14.23 10.22 11.25
CA LYS A 350 -14.58 11.65 11.34
C LYS A 350 -15.90 11.90 12.06
N HIS A 351 -16.85 10.98 11.97
CA HIS A 351 -18.10 11.04 12.73
C HIS A 351 -17.85 10.76 14.20
N HIS A 352 -17.04 9.74 14.52
CA HIS A 352 -16.67 9.44 15.91
C HIS A 352 -15.88 10.60 16.55
N LEU A 353 -14.96 11.22 15.82
CA LEU A 353 -14.25 12.40 16.30
C LEU A 353 -15.22 13.57 16.58
N LYS A 354 -16.19 13.81 15.69
CA LYS A 354 -17.21 14.85 15.91
C LYS A 354 -18.00 14.63 17.21
N HIS A 355 -18.31 13.38 17.54
CA HIS A 355 -19.10 13.03 18.74
C HIS A 355 -18.27 12.92 20.01
N ASN A 356 -16.96 12.69 19.93
CA ASN A 356 -16.13 12.38 21.09
C ASN A 356 -15.05 13.43 21.43
N LEU A 357 -14.63 14.31 20.51
CA LEU A 357 -13.54 15.28 20.75
C LEU A 357 -13.87 16.33 21.81
N TRP A 358 -15.11 16.73 21.94
CA TRP A 358 -15.54 17.81 22.84
C TRP A 358 -15.72 17.36 24.30
N ASP A 359 -15.78 16.05 24.56
CA ASP A 359 -16.00 15.51 25.91
C ASP A 359 -14.66 15.16 26.58
N PRO A 360 -14.27 15.81 27.67
CA PRO A 360 -12.99 15.59 28.35
C PRO A 360 -12.86 14.19 29.00
N ARG A 361 -13.95 13.44 29.11
CA ARG A 361 -13.92 12.07 29.61
C ARG A 361 -13.31 11.09 28.57
N ASN A 362 -13.45 11.41 27.30
CA ASN A 362 -13.01 10.56 26.20
C ASN A 362 -11.50 10.61 25.97
N THR A 363 -10.97 9.57 25.35
CA THR A 363 -9.59 9.51 24.86
C THR A 363 -9.59 9.21 23.37
N ILE A 364 -8.79 9.96 22.59
CA ILE A 364 -8.45 9.60 21.21
C ILE A 364 -7.04 9.04 21.22
N LEU A 365 -6.89 7.77 20.83
CA LEU A 365 -5.61 7.04 20.87
C LEU A 365 -5.08 6.80 19.46
N PHE A 366 -3.97 7.43 19.12
CA PHE A 366 -3.26 7.19 17.87
C PHE A 366 -2.35 5.97 17.98
N VAL A 367 -2.52 5.02 17.07
CA VAL A 367 -1.82 3.74 17.02
C VAL A 367 -0.99 3.57 15.74
N GLY A 368 -0.59 4.68 15.13
CA GLY A 368 0.21 4.68 13.91
C GLY A 368 0.77 6.07 13.60
N TYR A 369 1.62 6.12 12.58
CA TYR A 369 2.21 7.37 12.08
C TYR A 369 1.13 8.35 11.62
N GLN A 370 1.37 9.63 11.86
CA GLN A 370 0.50 10.73 11.43
C GLN A 370 1.30 11.65 10.50
N ALA A 371 0.97 11.65 9.22
CA ALA A 371 1.65 12.47 8.22
C ALA A 371 1.38 13.96 8.43
N ILE A 372 2.36 14.78 8.07
CA ILE A 372 2.25 16.24 8.12
C ILE A 372 1.07 16.71 7.25
N GLY A 373 0.25 17.60 7.81
CA GLY A 373 -0.93 18.14 7.13
C GLY A 373 -2.21 17.32 7.31
N THR A 374 -2.15 16.17 7.99
CA THR A 374 -3.35 15.37 8.31
C THR A 374 -4.06 15.86 9.57
N PRO A 375 -5.38 15.62 9.69
CA PRO A 375 -6.13 15.95 10.91
C PRO A 375 -5.59 15.26 12.16
N GLY A 376 -5.17 13.99 12.04
CA GLY A 376 -4.58 13.26 13.16
C GLY A 376 -3.26 13.87 13.63
N ARG A 377 -2.43 14.37 12.71
CA ARG A 377 -1.20 15.09 13.06
C ARG A 377 -1.49 16.38 13.80
N ALA A 378 -2.48 17.14 13.36
CA ALA A 378 -2.89 18.37 14.02
C ALA A 378 -3.35 18.12 15.47
N LEU A 379 -4.09 17.04 15.73
CA LEU A 379 -4.49 16.64 17.08
C LEU A 379 -3.28 16.29 17.95
N LEU A 380 -2.32 15.53 17.44
CA LEU A 380 -1.08 15.20 18.18
C LEU A 380 -0.21 16.43 18.46
N GLU A 381 -0.26 17.45 17.63
CA GLU A 381 0.44 18.72 17.81
C GLU A 381 -0.31 19.69 18.74
N GLY A 382 -1.45 19.29 19.30
CA GLY A 382 -2.17 20.05 20.30
C GLY A 382 -3.21 21.02 19.74
N ALA A 383 -3.82 20.71 18.59
CA ALA A 383 -4.95 21.49 18.08
C ALA A 383 -6.05 21.58 19.14
N THR A 384 -6.52 22.78 19.44
CA THR A 384 -7.59 23.05 20.42
C THR A 384 -8.99 22.98 19.80
N GLU A 385 -9.07 23.02 18.49
CA GLU A 385 -10.30 22.89 17.72
C GLU A 385 -10.07 22.19 16.40
N MET A 386 -11.08 21.52 15.86
CA MET A 386 -11.04 20.82 14.57
C MET A 386 -12.30 21.08 13.76
N LYS A 387 -12.13 21.31 12.45
CA LYS A 387 -13.26 21.48 11.53
C LYS A 387 -13.69 20.13 10.95
N LEU A 388 -14.87 19.65 11.35
CA LEU A 388 -15.46 18.39 10.90
C LEU A 388 -16.82 18.65 10.26
N PHE A 389 -16.99 18.21 9.00
CA PHE A 389 -18.25 18.39 8.23
C PHE A 389 -18.76 19.84 8.17
N GLY A 390 -17.85 20.82 8.22
CA GLY A 390 -18.18 22.25 8.19
C GLY A 390 -18.45 22.88 9.56
N GLU A 391 -18.49 22.08 10.62
CA GLU A 391 -18.64 22.56 12.02
C GLU A 391 -17.28 22.58 12.73
N THR A 392 -17.08 23.56 13.60
CA THR A 392 -15.90 23.62 14.47
C THR A 392 -16.20 22.89 15.78
N VAL A 393 -15.41 21.85 16.07
CA VAL A 393 -15.50 21.03 17.28
C VAL A 393 -14.30 21.35 18.17
N GLN A 394 -14.55 21.67 19.44
CA GLN A 394 -13.49 21.89 20.45
C GLN A 394 -12.82 20.57 20.80
N VAL A 395 -11.51 20.57 21.01
CA VAL A 395 -10.73 19.40 21.44
C VAL A 395 -10.55 19.48 22.95
N ALA A 396 -11.42 18.78 23.68
CA ALA A 396 -11.35 18.63 25.14
C ALA A 396 -10.97 17.19 25.56
N ALA A 397 -11.17 16.22 24.67
CA ALA A 397 -10.76 14.83 24.88
C ALA A 397 -9.23 14.70 25.07
N GLU A 398 -8.82 13.71 25.85
CA GLU A 398 -7.40 13.37 25.99
C GLU A 398 -6.86 12.83 24.66
N ILE A 399 -5.80 13.44 24.14
CA ILE A 399 -5.11 12.96 22.95
C ILE A 399 -3.89 12.15 23.39
N SER A 400 -3.85 10.87 23.01
CA SER A 400 -2.80 9.91 23.39
C SER A 400 -2.23 9.21 22.18
N ARG A 401 -1.05 8.60 22.34
CA ARG A 401 -0.41 7.78 21.28
C ARG A 401 0.27 6.57 21.88
N MET A 402 0.34 5.49 21.10
CA MET A 402 1.20 4.33 21.38
C MET A 402 2.55 4.55 20.69
N PRO A 403 3.66 4.70 21.42
CA PRO A 403 4.97 4.94 20.82
C PRO A 403 5.52 3.67 20.15
N GLY A 404 6.32 3.83 19.10
CA GLY A 404 7.08 2.73 18.49
C GLY A 404 6.27 1.66 17.77
N ILE A 405 4.95 1.82 17.67
CA ILE A 405 4.10 0.85 16.97
C ILE A 405 4.13 1.12 15.46
N SER A 406 4.98 0.38 14.75
CA SER A 406 5.18 0.49 13.29
C SER A 406 5.20 -0.89 12.65
N GLY A 407 4.64 -1.00 11.45
CA GLY A 407 4.75 -2.18 10.61
C GLY A 407 6.13 -2.35 9.99
N HIS A 408 6.85 -1.25 9.74
CA HIS A 408 8.19 -1.29 9.13
C HIS A 408 9.28 -1.56 10.16
N ALA A 409 10.33 -2.22 9.71
CA ALA A 409 11.59 -2.31 10.42
C ALA A 409 12.19 -0.93 10.67
N ASP A 410 12.81 -0.74 11.83
CA ASP A 410 13.65 0.42 12.09
C ASP A 410 15.05 0.26 11.45
N VAL A 411 15.88 1.28 11.59
CA VAL A 411 17.24 1.26 11.03
C VAL A 411 18.05 0.02 11.41
N ASN A 412 17.88 -0.51 12.64
CA ASN A 412 18.59 -1.69 13.08
C ASN A 412 18.04 -2.95 12.40
N GLY A 413 16.72 -3.05 12.26
CA GLY A 413 16.05 -4.11 11.51
C GLY A 413 16.45 -4.12 10.04
N LEU A 414 16.44 -2.95 9.38
CA LEU A 414 16.89 -2.78 7.99
C LEU A 414 18.36 -3.19 7.81
N LEU A 415 19.26 -2.74 8.69
CA LEU A 415 20.67 -3.15 8.65
C LEU A 415 20.86 -4.64 8.92
N ASN A 416 20.08 -5.25 9.82
CA ASN A 416 20.15 -6.69 10.08
C ASN A 416 19.68 -7.50 8.88
N TRP A 417 18.63 -7.05 8.20
CA TRP A 417 18.18 -7.66 6.95
C TRP A 417 19.28 -7.58 5.87
N ALA A 418 19.90 -6.42 5.69
CA ALA A 418 21.01 -6.23 4.75
C ALA A 418 22.26 -7.04 5.11
N ARG A 419 22.58 -7.23 6.40
CA ARG A 419 23.71 -8.06 6.86
C ARG A 419 23.53 -9.54 6.57
N ALA A 420 22.34 -10.00 6.28
CA ALA A 420 22.06 -11.40 6.04
C ALA A 420 22.63 -11.93 4.71
N PHE A 421 23.00 -11.06 3.77
CA PHE A 421 23.66 -11.48 2.54
C PHE A 421 25.05 -12.04 2.84
N GLU A 422 25.28 -13.31 2.49
CA GLU A 422 26.55 -14.01 2.73
C GLU A 422 27.65 -13.50 1.79
N THR A 423 27.27 -13.03 0.62
CA THR A 423 28.13 -12.34 -0.34
C THR A 423 27.64 -10.92 -0.54
N LYS A 424 28.59 -9.97 -0.62
CA LYS A 424 28.20 -8.56 -0.87
C LYS A 424 27.51 -8.43 -2.21
N PRO A 425 26.32 -7.78 -2.27
CA PRO A 425 25.72 -7.39 -3.52
C PRO A 425 26.65 -6.53 -4.37
N LYS A 426 26.54 -6.63 -5.67
CA LYS A 426 27.28 -5.76 -6.62
C LYS A 426 26.85 -4.30 -6.45
N HIS A 427 25.54 -4.10 -6.20
CA HIS A 427 24.99 -2.78 -5.91
C HIS A 427 23.69 -2.86 -5.11
N VAL A 428 23.45 -1.85 -4.23
CA VAL A 428 22.22 -1.70 -3.45
C VAL A 428 21.58 -0.36 -3.82
N PHE A 429 20.34 -0.39 -4.28
CA PHE A 429 19.53 0.78 -4.56
C PHE A 429 18.60 1.04 -3.38
N VAL A 430 18.75 2.20 -2.75
CA VAL A 430 17.93 2.60 -1.60
C VAL A 430 16.76 3.45 -2.08
N THR A 431 15.56 3.00 -1.80
CA THR A 431 14.30 3.61 -2.22
C THR A 431 13.32 3.66 -1.07
N HIS A 432 12.08 4.08 -1.29
CA HIS A 432 10.98 4.04 -0.33
C HIS A 432 11.35 4.65 1.03
N GLY A 433 11.69 5.92 1.00
CA GLY A 433 12.07 6.72 2.18
C GLY A 433 12.09 8.20 1.83
N ASP A 434 11.95 9.06 2.83
CA ASP A 434 12.06 10.50 2.65
C ASP A 434 13.42 10.91 2.08
N ASP A 435 13.48 12.02 1.39
CA ASP A 435 14.65 12.54 0.64
C ASP A 435 15.97 12.40 1.41
N THR A 436 16.02 12.92 2.65
CA THR A 436 17.23 12.84 3.49
C THR A 436 17.46 11.44 4.07
N VAL A 437 16.41 10.65 4.27
CA VAL A 437 16.49 9.33 4.90
C VAL A 437 17.11 8.32 3.93
N THR A 438 16.74 8.36 2.65
CA THR A 438 17.31 7.48 1.62
C THR A 438 18.83 7.68 1.50
N GLU A 439 19.28 8.92 1.47
CA GLU A 439 20.70 9.26 1.39
C GLU A 439 21.47 8.82 2.65
N VAL A 440 20.91 9.09 3.84
CA VAL A 440 21.51 8.69 5.11
C VAL A 440 21.63 7.17 5.18
N PHE A 441 20.60 6.44 4.78
CA PHE A 441 20.63 4.98 4.82
C PHE A 441 21.61 4.39 3.80
N ALA A 442 21.67 4.93 2.57
CA ALA A 442 22.66 4.53 1.57
C ALA A 442 24.09 4.75 2.10
N GLN A 443 24.35 5.86 2.78
CA GLN A 443 25.64 6.13 3.39
C GLN A 443 25.97 5.14 4.52
N ARG A 444 24.98 4.79 5.35
CA ARG A 444 25.16 3.77 6.42
C ARG A 444 25.49 2.38 5.86
N LEU A 445 24.83 1.97 4.77
CA LEU A 445 25.16 0.71 4.10
C LEU A 445 26.62 0.69 3.59
N LYS A 446 27.13 1.82 3.10
CA LYS A 446 28.54 1.96 2.70
C LYS A 446 29.48 1.86 3.89
N GLU A 447 29.22 2.63 4.94
CA GLU A 447 30.12 2.74 6.10
C GLU A 447 30.09 1.49 6.99
N GLU A 448 28.91 0.94 7.27
CA GLU A 448 28.76 -0.16 8.22
C GLU A 448 28.90 -1.55 7.57
N LEU A 449 28.48 -1.71 6.30
CA LEU A 449 28.50 -3.00 5.61
C LEU A 449 29.49 -3.05 4.45
N GLY A 450 30.02 -1.88 4.04
CA GLY A 450 30.94 -1.76 2.91
C GLY A 450 30.26 -2.10 1.59
N TYR A 451 28.95 -1.88 1.46
CA TYR A 451 28.20 -2.08 0.23
C TYR A 451 28.38 -0.90 -0.71
N ASP A 452 28.34 -1.15 -2.00
CA ASP A 452 28.11 -0.09 -2.98
C ASP A 452 26.61 0.21 -3.02
N ALA A 453 26.20 1.38 -2.51
CA ALA A 453 24.80 1.73 -2.33
C ALA A 453 24.52 3.15 -2.84
N THR A 454 23.40 3.35 -3.52
CA THR A 454 22.94 4.67 -4.00
C THR A 454 21.45 4.86 -3.77
N ALA A 455 21.00 6.11 -3.66
CA ALA A 455 19.60 6.50 -3.64
C ALA A 455 19.25 7.12 -5.02
N PRO A 456 18.63 6.37 -5.95
CA PRO A 456 18.35 6.85 -7.29
C PRO A 456 17.15 7.80 -7.31
N PHE A 457 17.20 8.85 -8.13
CA PHE A 457 16.04 9.67 -8.49
C PHE A 457 15.22 9.01 -9.61
N SER A 458 13.95 9.41 -9.72
CA SER A 458 13.04 8.95 -10.76
C SER A 458 13.61 9.22 -12.16
N GLY A 459 13.64 8.18 -13.00
CA GLY A 459 14.25 8.19 -14.33
C GLY A 459 15.70 7.69 -14.36
N THR A 460 16.31 7.34 -13.22
CA THR A 460 17.64 6.70 -13.21
C THR A 460 17.55 5.32 -13.84
N GLU A 461 18.48 5.02 -14.75
CA GLU A 461 18.61 3.74 -15.48
C GLU A 461 19.94 3.05 -15.17
N TYR A 462 19.88 1.74 -14.91
CA TYR A 462 21.05 0.94 -14.57
C TYR A 462 21.12 -0.35 -15.39
N ASP A 463 22.29 -0.66 -15.92
CA ASP A 463 22.58 -1.92 -16.62
C ASP A 463 23.08 -2.96 -15.62
N LEU A 464 22.27 -4.01 -15.43
CA LEU A 464 22.58 -5.10 -14.49
C LEU A 464 23.66 -6.06 -15.01
N LEU A 465 23.86 -6.17 -16.34
CA LEU A 465 24.89 -7.03 -16.90
C LEU A 465 26.29 -6.39 -16.80
N GLU A 466 26.36 -5.10 -17.06
CA GLU A 466 27.62 -4.36 -17.05
C GLU A 466 27.91 -3.71 -15.68
N ASN A 467 26.97 -3.84 -14.71
CA ASN A 467 27.03 -3.21 -13.38
C ASN A 467 27.33 -1.71 -13.49
N LYS A 468 26.54 -1.00 -14.30
CA LYS A 468 26.82 0.39 -14.63
C LYS A 468 25.55 1.24 -14.69
N CYS A 469 25.62 2.44 -14.12
CA CYS A 469 24.62 3.48 -14.33
C CYS A 469 24.65 3.93 -15.79
N ILE A 470 23.53 3.77 -16.53
CA ILE A 470 23.37 4.22 -17.92
C ILE A 470 23.01 5.70 -17.95
N HIS A 471 22.08 6.07 -17.08
CA HIS A 471 21.57 7.42 -16.94
C HIS A 471 21.28 7.71 -15.47
N GLU A 472 21.96 8.70 -14.92
CA GLU A 472 21.71 9.22 -13.58
C GLU A 472 20.75 10.40 -13.69
N ALA A 473 19.53 10.22 -13.17
CA ALA A 473 18.55 11.29 -13.15
C ALA A 473 18.82 12.26 -12.01
N VAL A 474 18.41 13.50 -12.21
CA VAL A 474 18.46 14.55 -11.18
C VAL A 474 17.03 14.82 -10.72
N GLY A 475 16.82 14.90 -9.42
CA GLY A 475 15.52 15.21 -8.84
C GLY A 475 15.02 16.59 -9.24
N ILE A 476 13.86 16.65 -9.87
CA ILE A 476 13.19 17.91 -10.23
C ILE A 476 12.18 18.21 -9.13
N ARG A 477 12.47 19.18 -8.27
CA ARG A 477 11.52 19.57 -7.20
C ARG A 477 10.26 20.19 -7.77
N ILE A 478 9.11 19.70 -7.32
CA ILE A 478 7.81 20.28 -7.67
C ILE A 478 7.69 21.65 -7.01
N VAL A 479 7.83 22.70 -7.81
CA VAL A 479 7.47 24.04 -7.39
C VAL A 479 5.94 24.08 -7.39
N LYS A 480 5.31 24.25 -6.22
CA LYS A 480 3.84 24.37 -6.11
C LYS A 480 3.34 25.51 -7.00
N ALA A 481 3.16 25.21 -8.29
CA ALA A 481 2.44 26.07 -9.20
C ALA A 481 0.94 25.93 -8.89
N THR A 482 0.27 27.04 -8.79
CA THR A 482 -1.18 27.13 -8.76
C THR A 482 -1.78 26.21 -9.83
N ALA A 483 -2.43 25.13 -9.37
CA ALA A 483 -3.29 24.20 -10.13
C ALA A 483 -2.79 23.77 -11.53
N SER A 484 -2.31 22.52 -11.65
CA SER A 484 -2.08 21.84 -12.92
C SER A 484 -3.34 21.82 -13.79
N PRO A 485 -3.23 21.86 -15.12
CA PRO A 485 -4.38 21.80 -16.03
C PRO A 485 -5.11 20.45 -15.85
N LYS A 486 -6.32 20.51 -15.32
CA LYS A 486 -7.18 19.35 -15.06
C LYS A 486 -7.55 18.72 -16.39
N THR A 487 -7.19 17.47 -16.61
CA THR A 487 -7.64 16.65 -17.74
C THR A 487 -9.18 16.65 -17.80
N THR A 488 -9.74 17.05 -18.92
CA THR A 488 -11.19 17.01 -19.15
C THR A 488 -11.65 15.59 -19.46
N LYS A 489 -12.93 15.27 -19.27
CA LYS A 489 -13.52 13.96 -19.60
C LYS A 489 -13.25 13.56 -21.06
N ALA A 490 -13.27 14.54 -21.97
CA ALA A 490 -12.93 14.35 -23.37
C ALA A 490 -11.45 13.98 -23.58
N ALA A 491 -10.52 14.63 -22.87
CA ALA A 491 -9.10 14.32 -22.95
C ALA A 491 -8.82 12.89 -22.46
N ARG A 492 -9.44 12.46 -21.36
CA ARG A 492 -9.28 11.08 -20.85
C ARG A 492 -9.88 10.03 -21.79
N ALA A 493 -11.04 10.31 -22.41
CA ALA A 493 -11.63 9.41 -23.39
C ALA A 493 -10.71 9.27 -24.62
N TYR A 494 -10.11 10.36 -25.05
CA TYR A 494 -9.14 10.36 -26.14
C TYR A 494 -7.83 9.63 -25.76
N GLU A 495 -7.30 9.83 -24.56
CA GLU A 495 -6.14 9.09 -24.06
C GLU A 495 -6.41 7.58 -23.97
N LYS A 496 -7.61 7.18 -23.49
CA LYS A 496 -8.03 5.77 -23.47
C LYS A 496 -8.09 5.20 -24.90
N LEU A 497 -8.59 5.97 -25.86
CA LEU A 497 -8.61 5.56 -27.26
C LEU A 497 -7.19 5.40 -27.84
N LEU A 498 -6.29 6.33 -27.56
CA LEU A 498 -4.88 6.23 -27.95
C LEU A 498 -4.19 5.03 -27.33
N ALA A 499 -4.45 4.74 -26.04
CA ALA A 499 -3.93 3.56 -25.36
C ALA A 499 -4.40 2.26 -26.04
N MET A 500 -5.66 2.18 -26.42
CA MET A 500 -6.20 1.03 -27.18
C MET A 500 -5.55 0.90 -28.57
N GLY A 501 -5.30 2.02 -29.26
CA GLY A 501 -4.57 2.02 -30.53
C GLY A 501 -3.14 1.48 -30.38
N ARG A 502 -2.41 1.92 -29.37
CA ARG A 502 -1.05 1.40 -29.05
C ARG A 502 -1.07 -0.10 -28.76
N ARG A 503 -2.04 -0.55 -27.96
CA ARG A 503 -2.24 -1.98 -27.67
C ARG A 503 -2.53 -2.78 -28.94
N LEU A 504 -3.37 -2.27 -29.85
CA LEU A 504 -3.66 -2.91 -31.12
C LEU A 504 -2.37 -3.09 -31.95
N MET A 505 -1.51 -2.09 -32.00
CA MET A 505 -0.20 -2.18 -32.67
C MET A 505 0.68 -3.25 -32.06
N THR A 506 0.70 -3.39 -30.73
CA THR A 506 1.42 -4.47 -30.04
C THR A 506 0.88 -5.84 -30.42
N ILE A 507 -0.45 -6.00 -30.48
CA ILE A 507 -1.09 -7.26 -30.87
C ILE A 507 -0.73 -7.59 -32.33
N ILE A 508 -0.73 -6.62 -33.23
CA ILE A 508 -0.33 -6.80 -34.63
C ILE A 508 1.10 -7.36 -34.71
N ARG A 509 2.05 -6.75 -33.99
CA ARG A 509 3.45 -7.21 -33.94
C ARG A 509 3.58 -8.64 -33.37
N LYS A 510 2.84 -8.96 -32.29
CA LYS A 510 2.85 -10.32 -31.67
C LYS A 510 2.26 -11.41 -32.59
N ASN A 511 1.51 -11.03 -33.62
CA ASN A 511 0.96 -11.96 -34.63
C ASN A 511 1.84 -12.06 -35.89
N GLU A 512 3.00 -11.46 -35.92
CA GLU A 512 3.97 -11.64 -37.00
C GLU A 512 4.35 -13.12 -37.11
N GLY A 513 4.22 -13.70 -38.32
CA GLY A 513 4.46 -15.13 -38.57
C GLY A 513 3.26 -16.06 -38.37
N CYS A 514 2.10 -15.55 -37.96
CA CYS A 514 0.86 -16.33 -37.93
C CYS A 514 0.36 -16.70 -39.35
N PRO A 515 -0.51 -17.74 -39.49
CA PRO A 515 -1.05 -18.13 -40.78
C PRO A 515 -1.75 -16.98 -41.53
N ASN A 516 -1.47 -16.83 -42.82
CA ASN A 516 -2.00 -15.74 -43.65
C ASN A 516 -3.53 -15.57 -43.52
N LYS A 517 -4.28 -16.67 -43.41
CA LYS A 517 -5.73 -16.65 -43.25
C LYS A 517 -6.19 -15.92 -41.97
N ASP A 518 -5.45 -16.08 -40.89
CA ASP A 518 -5.75 -15.43 -39.62
C ASP A 518 -5.34 -13.96 -39.66
N LEU A 519 -4.20 -13.66 -40.28
CA LEU A 519 -3.75 -12.28 -40.50
C LEU A 519 -4.73 -11.50 -41.40
N ASP A 520 -5.22 -12.12 -42.49
CA ASP A 520 -6.22 -11.51 -43.38
C ASP A 520 -7.57 -11.27 -42.68
N ARG A 521 -7.96 -12.15 -41.77
CA ARG A 521 -9.16 -11.96 -40.96
C ARG A 521 -8.98 -10.79 -40.00
N PHE A 522 -7.86 -10.75 -39.29
CA PHE A 522 -7.54 -9.68 -38.35
C PHE A 522 -7.45 -8.31 -39.05
N ALA A 523 -6.83 -8.25 -40.24
CA ALA A 523 -6.75 -7.05 -41.06
C ALA A 523 -8.15 -6.53 -41.43
N ARG A 524 -9.08 -7.43 -41.82
CA ARG A 524 -10.48 -7.05 -42.14
C ARG A 524 -11.23 -6.50 -40.93
N ASP A 525 -11.01 -7.08 -39.74
CA ASP A 525 -11.63 -6.60 -38.51
C ASP A 525 -11.16 -5.17 -38.17
N ILE A 526 -9.86 -4.90 -38.33
CA ILE A 526 -9.26 -3.56 -38.15
C ILE A 526 -9.83 -2.60 -39.22
N GLN A 527 -9.89 -3.01 -40.51
CA GLN A 527 -10.42 -2.18 -41.57
C GLN A 527 -11.88 -1.79 -41.29
N SER A 528 -12.71 -2.75 -40.89
CA SER A 528 -14.11 -2.49 -40.50
C SER A 528 -14.23 -1.50 -39.35
N LEU A 529 -13.31 -1.56 -38.38
CA LEU A 529 -13.26 -0.60 -37.27
C LEU A 529 -12.87 0.80 -37.77
N CYS A 530 -11.85 0.89 -38.64
CA CYS A 530 -11.41 2.15 -39.24
C CYS A 530 -12.56 2.79 -40.05
N ASP A 531 -13.17 2.02 -40.95
CA ASP A 531 -14.29 2.52 -41.81
C ASP A 531 -15.48 3.02 -40.98
N LYS A 532 -15.77 2.37 -39.84
CA LYS A 532 -16.84 2.79 -38.93
C LYS A 532 -16.60 4.13 -38.25
N TRP A 533 -15.32 4.45 -37.99
CA TRP A 533 -14.94 5.62 -37.19
C TRP A 533 -14.20 6.69 -38.00
N ASP A 534 -13.95 6.46 -39.29
CA ASP A 534 -13.40 7.46 -40.17
C ASP A 534 -14.44 8.60 -40.39
N ARG A 535 -14.11 9.76 -39.84
CA ARG A 535 -14.97 10.96 -39.92
C ARG A 535 -14.31 11.98 -40.84
N THR A 536 -14.23 11.65 -42.13
CA THR A 536 -13.63 12.52 -43.15
C THR A 536 -14.45 13.78 -43.48
N ASP A 537 -15.63 13.96 -42.85
CA ASP A 537 -16.57 15.06 -43.15
C ASP A 537 -16.91 15.95 -41.94
N ILE A 538 -15.91 16.28 -41.05
CA ILE A 538 -16.11 17.32 -40.04
C ILE A 538 -15.02 18.37 -40.15
#